data_591255cd2bed9b3e9aa15ec1e7caf1e0
#
_entry.id   591255cd2bed9b3e9aa15ec1e7caf1e0
#
_cell.length_a   1.000
_cell.length_b   1.000
_cell.length_c   1.000
_cell.angle_alpha   90.00
_cell.angle_beta   90.00
_cell.angle_gamma   90.00
#
_symmetry.space_group_name_H-M   'P 1'
#
loop_
_entity.id
_entity.type
_entity.pdbx_description
1 polymer ?
#
loop_
_entity_poly.entity_id
_entity_poly.type
_entity_poly.pdbx_seq_one_letter_code
_entity_poly.pdbx_strand_id
1 'polypeptide(L)'
;MMRIIMLAGIFAASTFTANAQEASGNSEVGRVYAREVCSPCHAVSAEQATQRMIAIGPDFQTIANTPGMTATALRAFLQTPHPKMPNLILTPEQSADVIAFLLSLRDRRQPKTKP
;
A
#
# COMPACT_ATOMS: atom_id res chain seq x y z
N MET A 1 31.08 60.89 -18.78
CA MET A 1 29.93 60.00 -19.15
C MET A 1 30.28 58.55 -18.75
N MET A 2 29.78 58.08 -17.62
CA MET A 2 30.13 56.81 -17.07
C MET A 2 28.90 55.88 -17.25
N ARG A 3 29.02 54.86 -18.12
CA ARG A 3 27.96 53.86 -18.38
C ARG A 3 28.08 52.75 -17.36
N ILE A 4 27.09 52.69 -16.43
CA ILE A 4 26.94 51.60 -15.49
C ILE A 4 26.19 50.49 -16.21
N ILE A 5 26.88 49.34 -16.43
CA ILE A 5 26.28 48.11 -16.95
C ILE A 5 25.77 47.32 -15.75
N MET A 6 24.43 47.27 -15.58
CA MET A 6 23.79 46.37 -14.61
C MET A 6 23.74 44.96 -15.21
N LEU A 7 24.50 44.04 -14.64
CA LEU A 7 24.39 42.60 -14.89
C LEU A 7 23.24 42.05 -14.04
N ALA A 8 22.12 41.77 -14.67
CA ALA A 8 21.02 41.03 -14.05
C ALA A 8 21.37 39.56 -14.00
N GLY A 9 21.71 39.05 -12.81
CA GLY A 9 21.91 37.62 -12.57
C GLY A 9 20.57 36.86 -12.53
N ILE A 10 20.35 36.00 -13.52
CA ILE A 10 19.19 35.09 -13.54
C ILE A 10 19.51 33.93 -12.61
N PHE A 11 18.89 33.90 -11.44
CA PHE A 11 18.90 32.77 -10.54
C PHE A 11 17.91 31.72 -11.07
N ALA A 12 18.40 30.66 -11.71
CA ALA A 12 17.61 29.51 -12.09
C ALA A 12 17.34 28.69 -10.84
N ALA A 13 16.14 28.79 -10.27
CA ALA A 13 15.69 27.95 -9.21
C ALA A 13 15.37 26.54 -9.76
N SER A 14 16.30 25.60 -9.59
CA SER A 14 16.08 24.20 -9.91
C SER A 14 15.11 23.62 -8.88
N THR A 15 13.84 23.45 -9.25
CA THR A 15 12.86 22.70 -8.45
C THR A 15 13.17 21.22 -8.57
N PHE A 16 13.80 20.64 -7.55
CA PHE A 16 13.87 19.19 -7.39
C PHE A 16 12.47 18.69 -7.05
N THR A 17 11.75 18.17 -8.03
CA THR A 17 10.57 17.33 -7.76
C THR A 17 11.08 15.99 -7.23
N ALA A 18 11.05 15.81 -5.91
CA ALA A 18 11.21 14.50 -5.30
C ALA A 18 10.01 13.64 -5.71
N ASN A 19 10.16 12.87 -6.78
CA ASN A 19 9.25 11.76 -7.04
C ASN A 19 9.49 10.75 -5.94
N ALA A 20 8.63 10.76 -4.91
CA ALA A 20 8.48 9.63 -4.02
C ALA A 20 7.91 8.49 -4.86
N GLN A 21 8.80 7.71 -5.46
CA GLN A 21 8.48 6.48 -6.15
C GLN A 21 8.03 5.52 -5.04
N GLU A 22 6.72 5.48 -4.78
CA GLU A 22 6.17 4.38 -4.01
C GLU A 22 6.56 3.12 -4.78
N ALA A 23 7.45 2.31 -4.18
CA ALA A 23 7.85 1.06 -4.76
C ALA A 23 6.56 0.27 -5.03
N SER A 24 6.20 0.15 -6.30
CA SER A 24 5.05 -0.64 -6.71
C SER A 24 5.37 -2.09 -6.39
N GLY A 25 4.74 -2.64 -5.33
CA GLY A 25 4.95 -4.02 -4.92
C GLY A 25 4.48 -4.99 -6.01
N ASN A 26 5.01 -6.19 -5.96
CA ASN A 26 4.62 -7.29 -6.83
C ASN A 26 3.46 -8.06 -6.19
N SER A 27 2.27 -7.98 -6.77
CA SER A 27 1.06 -8.63 -6.23
C SER A 27 1.16 -10.16 -6.19
N GLU A 28 1.91 -10.79 -7.08
CA GLU A 28 2.08 -12.24 -7.09
C GLU A 28 3.02 -12.70 -5.97
N VAL A 29 4.11 -11.97 -5.74
CA VAL A 29 5.00 -12.20 -4.59
C VAL A 29 4.22 -11.97 -3.29
N GLY A 30 3.45 -10.90 -3.22
CA GLY A 30 2.58 -10.60 -2.08
C GLY A 30 1.55 -11.69 -1.81
N ARG A 31 0.98 -12.28 -2.86
CA ARG A 31 0.06 -13.41 -2.75
C ARG A 31 0.71 -14.64 -2.13
N VAL A 32 1.91 -14.97 -2.58
CA VAL A 32 2.67 -16.11 -2.03
C VAL A 32 2.99 -15.87 -0.56
N TYR A 33 3.52 -14.70 -0.23
CA TYR A 33 3.83 -14.33 1.15
C TYR A 33 2.59 -14.35 2.06
N ALA A 34 1.46 -13.79 1.60
CA ALA A 34 0.22 -13.77 2.35
C ALA A 34 -0.32 -15.19 2.62
N ARG A 35 -0.16 -16.11 1.67
CA ARG A 35 -0.53 -17.53 1.87
C ARG A 35 0.28 -18.20 2.98
N GLU A 36 1.55 -17.88 3.08
CA GLU A 36 2.44 -18.49 4.07
C GLU A 36 2.27 -17.86 5.46
N VAL A 37 2.16 -16.55 5.53
CA VAL A 37 2.27 -15.79 6.77
C VAL A 37 0.91 -15.32 7.30
N CYS A 38 -0.01 -14.92 6.44
CA CYS A 38 -1.29 -14.32 6.84
C CYS A 38 -2.43 -15.34 6.91
N SER A 39 -2.34 -16.44 6.14
CA SER A 39 -3.42 -17.40 6.01
C SER A 39 -3.81 -18.14 7.31
N PRO A 40 -2.97 -18.29 8.32
CA PRO A 40 -3.43 -18.87 9.59
C PRO A 40 -4.59 -18.11 10.25
N CYS A 41 -4.66 -16.79 10.03
CA CYS A 41 -5.68 -15.93 10.64
C CYS A 41 -6.65 -15.32 9.63
N HIS A 42 -6.20 -15.04 8.40
CA HIS A 42 -6.98 -14.41 7.35
C HIS A 42 -7.29 -15.39 6.21
N ALA A 43 -8.50 -15.34 5.66
CA ALA A 43 -8.73 -15.96 4.37
C ALA A 43 -8.11 -15.06 3.30
N VAL A 44 -7.07 -15.54 2.61
CA VAL A 44 -6.34 -14.79 1.59
C VAL A 44 -6.86 -15.05 0.16
N SER A 45 -7.81 -15.98 0.02
CA SER A 45 -8.51 -16.26 -1.24
C SER A 45 -10.00 -16.50 -0.99
N ALA A 46 -10.81 -16.40 -2.04
CA ALA A 46 -12.25 -16.65 -1.99
C ALA A 46 -12.56 -18.07 -1.54
N GLU A 47 -11.78 -19.04 -2.00
CA GLU A 47 -11.95 -20.46 -1.62
C GLU A 47 -11.71 -20.67 -0.13
N GLN A 48 -10.70 -20.02 0.43
CA GLN A 48 -10.44 -20.08 1.87
C GLN A 48 -11.55 -19.39 2.68
N ALA A 49 -12.11 -18.30 2.18
CA ALA A 49 -13.21 -17.60 2.83
C ALA A 49 -14.46 -18.48 2.96
N THR A 50 -14.76 -19.29 1.94
CA THR A 50 -15.91 -20.21 1.94
C THR A 50 -15.69 -21.45 2.80
N GLN A 51 -14.46 -21.88 3.02
CA GLN A 51 -14.12 -23.11 3.75
C GLN A 51 -13.92 -22.89 5.25
N ARG A 52 -13.75 -21.64 5.70
CA ARG A 52 -13.50 -21.35 7.10
C ARG A 52 -14.79 -21.30 7.91
N MET A 53 -14.89 -22.16 8.93
CA MET A 53 -15.97 -22.12 9.92
C MET A 53 -15.77 -21.01 10.95
N ILE A 54 -14.52 -20.63 11.25
CA ILE A 54 -14.17 -19.58 12.22
C ILE A 54 -13.05 -18.73 11.63
N ALA A 55 -13.35 -17.46 11.37
CA ALA A 55 -12.35 -16.48 10.96
C ALA A 55 -11.78 -15.78 12.20
N ILE A 56 -10.47 -15.81 12.37
CA ILE A 56 -9.77 -15.06 13.42
C ILE A 56 -9.68 -13.58 13.02
N GLY A 57 -9.40 -13.32 11.75
CA GLY A 57 -9.35 -11.98 11.15
C GLY A 57 -10.26 -11.86 9.93
N PRO A 58 -10.55 -10.64 9.47
CA PRO A 58 -11.32 -10.41 8.25
C PRO A 58 -10.60 -11.02 7.04
N ASP A 59 -11.37 -11.50 6.07
CA ASP A 59 -10.80 -11.97 4.80
C ASP A 59 -10.19 -10.80 3.99
N PHE A 60 -9.23 -11.11 3.14
CA PHE A 60 -8.50 -10.11 2.36
C PHE A 60 -9.39 -9.38 1.36
N GLN A 61 -10.42 -10.04 0.83
CA GLN A 61 -11.39 -9.42 -0.06
C GLN A 61 -12.18 -8.33 0.67
N THR A 62 -12.63 -8.61 1.89
CA THR A 62 -13.34 -7.64 2.74
C THR A 62 -12.42 -6.46 3.09
N ILE A 63 -11.16 -6.72 3.46
CA ILE A 63 -10.19 -5.65 3.72
C ILE A 63 -10.01 -4.77 2.47
N ALA A 64 -9.80 -5.39 1.30
CA ALA A 64 -9.58 -4.68 0.05
C ALA A 64 -10.76 -3.78 -0.34
N ASN A 65 -11.99 -4.23 -0.06
CA ASN A 65 -13.22 -3.52 -0.40
C ASN A 65 -13.68 -2.54 0.68
N THR A 66 -12.97 -2.43 1.79
CA THR A 66 -13.30 -1.45 2.83
C THR A 66 -13.20 -0.02 2.25
N PRO A 67 -14.25 0.82 2.40
CA PRO A 67 -14.21 2.19 1.93
C PRO A 67 -13.02 2.95 2.51
N GLY A 68 -12.31 3.70 1.66
CA GLY A 68 -11.13 4.48 2.08
C GLY A 68 -9.85 3.66 2.29
N MET A 69 -9.86 2.34 2.06
CA MET A 69 -8.67 1.53 2.15
C MET A 69 -7.72 1.85 0.99
N THR A 70 -6.61 2.49 1.28
CA THR A 70 -5.57 2.91 0.35
C THR A 70 -4.26 2.18 0.65
N ALA A 71 -3.27 2.26 -0.25
CA ALA A 71 -1.92 1.74 0.03
C ALA A 71 -1.33 2.36 1.30
N THR A 72 -1.53 3.66 1.51
CA THR A 72 -1.07 4.37 2.72
C THR A 72 -1.78 3.87 3.97
N ALA A 73 -3.09 3.66 3.93
CA ALA A 73 -3.85 3.12 5.05
C ALA A 73 -3.40 1.69 5.39
N LEU A 74 -3.21 0.83 4.39
CA LEU A 74 -2.71 -0.52 4.57
C LEU A 74 -1.29 -0.53 5.15
N ARG A 75 -0.42 0.36 4.68
CA ARG A 75 0.94 0.49 5.21
C ARG A 75 0.92 0.90 6.68
N ALA A 76 0.12 1.90 7.04
CA ALA A 76 -0.05 2.31 8.44
C ALA A 76 -0.57 1.15 9.30
N PHE A 77 -1.54 0.39 8.79
CA PHE A 77 -2.09 -0.78 9.47
C PHE A 77 -1.03 -1.87 9.71
N LEU A 78 -0.23 -2.21 8.72
CA LEU A 78 0.80 -3.24 8.83
C LEU A 78 1.97 -2.83 9.74
N GLN A 79 2.17 -1.53 9.97
CA GLN A 79 3.21 -0.99 10.83
C GLN A 79 2.74 -0.69 12.27
N THR A 80 1.44 -0.79 12.52
CA THR A 80 0.85 -0.48 13.83
C THR A 80 0.48 -1.77 14.55
N PRO A 81 0.87 -1.95 15.81
CA PRO A 81 0.44 -3.11 16.60
C PRO A 81 -1.08 -3.18 16.73
N HIS A 82 -1.63 -4.38 16.56
CA HIS A 82 -3.07 -4.64 16.69
C HIS A 82 -3.31 -5.62 17.84
N PRO A 83 -4.33 -5.43 18.68
CA PRO A 83 -4.58 -6.28 19.83
C PRO A 83 -4.78 -7.77 19.52
N LYS A 84 -5.26 -8.08 18.32
CA LYS A 84 -5.59 -9.44 17.88
C LYS A 84 -4.71 -9.98 16.76
N MET A 85 -3.83 -9.16 16.20
CA MET A 85 -2.91 -9.54 15.14
C MET A 85 -1.49 -9.58 15.69
N PRO A 86 -0.69 -10.63 15.42
CA PRO A 86 0.71 -10.65 15.81
C PRO A 86 1.44 -9.42 15.27
N ASN A 87 2.37 -8.88 16.05
CA ASN A 87 3.23 -7.78 15.58
C ASN A 87 4.24 -8.32 14.56
N LEU A 88 3.85 -8.39 13.31
CA LEU A 88 4.69 -8.85 12.21
C LEU A 88 5.58 -7.70 11.75
N ILE A 89 6.89 -7.92 11.80
CA ILE A 89 7.86 -6.97 11.26
C ILE A 89 8.11 -7.34 9.80
N LEU A 90 7.44 -6.64 8.89
CA LEU A 90 7.61 -6.78 7.45
C LEU A 90 8.73 -5.85 6.97
N THR A 91 9.55 -6.32 6.02
CA THR A 91 10.43 -5.39 5.30
C THR A 91 9.60 -4.43 4.45
N PRO A 92 10.17 -3.28 4.02
CA PRO A 92 9.47 -2.37 3.12
C PRO A 92 8.98 -3.04 1.84
N GLU A 93 9.78 -3.96 1.28
CA GLU A 93 9.47 -4.72 0.06
C GLU A 93 8.31 -5.69 0.32
N GLN A 94 8.37 -6.48 1.39
CA GLN A 94 7.29 -7.41 1.77
C GLN A 94 5.97 -6.66 2.01
N SER A 95 6.04 -5.51 2.67
CA SER A 95 4.88 -4.65 2.89
C SER A 95 4.31 -4.15 1.57
N ALA A 96 5.15 -3.68 0.65
CA ALA A 96 4.72 -3.22 -0.67
C ALA A 96 4.06 -4.34 -1.49
N ASP A 97 4.64 -5.54 -1.47
CA ASP A 97 4.12 -6.71 -2.19
C ASP A 97 2.76 -7.15 -1.65
N VAL A 98 2.62 -7.27 -0.33
CA VAL A 98 1.33 -7.63 0.32
C VAL A 98 0.26 -6.57 0.05
N ILE A 99 0.62 -5.28 0.10
CA ILE A 99 -0.29 -4.19 -0.23
C ILE A 99 -0.74 -4.28 -1.70
N ALA A 100 0.19 -4.52 -2.62
CA ALA A 100 -0.13 -4.68 -4.04
C ALA A 100 -1.10 -5.86 -4.25
N PHE A 101 -0.88 -6.97 -3.56
CA PHE A 101 -1.79 -8.11 -3.59
C PHE A 101 -3.18 -7.76 -3.05
N LEU A 102 -3.27 -7.18 -1.84
CA LEU A 102 -4.55 -6.75 -1.26
C LEU A 102 -5.33 -5.82 -2.20
N LEU A 103 -4.66 -4.82 -2.76
CA LEU A 103 -5.30 -3.87 -3.68
C LEU A 103 -5.73 -4.52 -5.01
N SER A 104 -5.06 -5.60 -5.43
CA SER A 104 -5.45 -6.36 -6.61
C SER A 104 -6.77 -7.13 -6.46
N LEU A 105 -7.15 -7.42 -5.20
CA LEU A 105 -8.41 -8.10 -4.86
C LEU A 105 -9.63 -7.15 -4.89
N ARG A 106 -9.41 -5.86 -5.01
CA ARG A 106 -10.49 -4.88 -4.99
C ARG A 106 -11.44 -5.07 -6.15
N ASP A 107 -12.74 -5.10 -5.85
CA ASP A 107 -13.77 -5.14 -6.89
C ASP A 107 -13.71 -3.90 -7.78
N ARG A 108 -13.66 -4.11 -9.10
CA ARG A 108 -13.58 -3.03 -10.10
C ARG A 108 -14.79 -2.10 -10.11
N ARG A 109 -15.86 -2.45 -9.38
CA ARG A 109 -17.11 -1.69 -9.28
C ARG A 109 -17.08 -0.57 -8.23
N GLN A 110 -16.04 -0.49 -7.40
CA GLN A 110 -15.95 0.67 -6.50
C GLN A 110 -15.65 1.92 -7.33
N PRO A 111 -16.50 2.97 -7.24
CA PRO A 111 -16.22 4.22 -7.91
C PRO A 111 -14.87 4.73 -7.40
N LYS A 112 -13.98 5.05 -8.33
CA LYS A 112 -12.74 5.75 -8.00
C LYS A 112 -13.16 7.01 -7.24
N THR A 113 -12.94 7.05 -5.94
CA THR A 113 -13.11 8.29 -5.18
C THR A 113 -12.16 9.29 -5.80
N LYS A 114 -12.75 10.25 -6.53
CA LYS A 114 -12.03 11.37 -7.11
C LYS A 114 -11.46 12.18 -5.95
N PRO A 115 -10.18 12.59 -6.00
CA PRO A 115 -9.57 13.44 -4.98
C PRO A 115 -10.30 14.77 -4.85
#